data_564dbfd697bfc26246fd4836b8f38377
#
_entry.id   564dbfd697bfc26246fd4836b8f38377
#
_cell.length_a   1.000
_cell.length_b   1.000
_cell.length_c   1.000
_cell.angle_alpha   90.00
_cell.angle_beta   90.00
_cell.angle_gamma   90.00
#
_symmetry.space_group_name_H-M   'P 1'
#
loop_
_entity.id
_entity.type
_entity.pdbx_description
1 polymer ?
#
loop_
_entity_poly.entity_id
_entity_poly.type
_entity_poly.pdbx_seq_one_letter_code
_entity_poly.pdbx_strand_id
1 'polypeptide(L)'
;MAQERISWNQYFMLQAILLSLRSTCTRLAVGAILVRDNRIIAGGYNGSVSGDVHCLDEGCYEVDGHCVRTIHAEMNAVLQCAKFGSGTDGAVIYVTDFPCLQCTKMLLQAGIKKIYYLRNYHNDPYAVKLLKL
;
A
#
# COMPACT_ATOMS: atom_id res chain seq x y z
N MET A 1 -11.89 -35.91 2.46
CA MET A 1 -12.60 -34.64 2.22
C MET A 1 -11.62 -33.63 1.60
N ALA A 2 -11.98 -33.10 0.47
CA ALA A 2 -11.13 -32.11 -0.21
C ALA A 2 -11.23 -30.77 0.53
N GLN A 3 -10.10 -30.15 0.79
CA GLN A 3 -10.01 -28.83 1.36
C GLN A 3 -9.97 -27.80 0.22
N GLU A 4 -10.90 -26.85 0.23
CA GLU A 4 -10.88 -25.76 -0.72
C GLU A 4 -9.75 -24.78 -0.38
N ARG A 5 -9.04 -24.35 -1.41
CA ARG A 5 -8.00 -23.36 -1.25
C ARG A 5 -8.52 -21.98 -1.64
N ILE A 6 -8.11 -20.97 -0.89
CA ILE A 6 -8.36 -19.57 -1.31
C ILE A 6 -7.59 -19.27 -2.59
N SER A 7 -8.10 -18.30 -3.36
CA SER A 7 -7.41 -17.85 -4.57
C SER A 7 -6.13 -17.08 -4.24
N TRP A 8 -5.25 -16.93 -5.22
CA TRP A 8 -4.08 -16.08 -5.06
C TRP A 8 -4.46 -14.64 -4.72
N ASN A 9 -5.50 -14.10 -5.36
CA ASN A 9 -5.96 -12.74 -5.05
C ASN A 9 -6.45 -12.61 -3.61
N GLN A 10 -7.19 -13.59 -3.12
CA GLN A 10 -7.62 -13.62 -1.71
C GLN A 10 -6.42 -13.73 -0.77
N TYR A 11 -5.49 -14.60 -1.08
CA TYR A 11 -4.29 -14.79 -0.26
C TYR A 11 -3.48 -13.49 -0.14
N PHE A 12 -3.18 -12.85 -1.25
CA PHE A 12 -2.38 -11.63 -1.23
C PHE A 12 -3.13 -10.45 -0.58
N MET A 13 -4.45 -10.37 -0.79
CA MET A 13 -5.23 -9.33 -0.10
C MET A 13 -5.27 -9.57 1.41
N LEU A 14 -5.37 -10.82 1.85
CA LEU A 14 -5.28 -11.14 3.29
C LEU A 14 -3.91 -10.77 3.86
N GLN A 15 -2.83 -10.97 3.10
CA GLN A 15 -1.51 -10.53 3.52
C GLN A 15 -1.44 -9.00 3.69
N ALA A 16 -2.06 -8.26 2.75
CA ALA A 16 -2.14 -6.80 2.87
C ALA A 16 -2.95 -6.39 4.11
N ILE A 17 -4.05 -7.06 4.38
CA ILE A 17 -4.88 -6.80 5.57
C ILE A 17 -4.09 -7.07 6.85
N LEU A 18 -3.37 -8.20 6.92
CA LEU A 18 -2.52 -8.51 8.07
C LEU A 18 -1.49 -7.41 8.30
N LEU A 19 -0.87 -6.96 7.22
CA LEU A 19 0.16 -5.92 7.32
C LEU A 19 -0.43 -4.59 7.79
N SER A 20 -1.68 -4.29 7.45
CA SER A 20 -2.35 -3.08 7.91
C SER A 20 -2.49 -3.02 9.43
N LEU A 21 -2.47 -4.17 10.11
CA LEU A 21 -2.53 -4.22 11.57
C LEU A 21 -1.26 -3.69 12.24
N ARG A 22 -0.20 -3.48 11.49
CA ARG A 22 1.04 -2.85 11.96
C ARG A 22 1.03 -1.34 11.78
N SER A 23 0.01 -0.76 11.15
CA SER A 23 -0.08 0.68 10.94
C SER A 23 0.07 1.46 12.24
N THR A 24 0.79 2.57 12.18
CA THR A 24 0.97 3.48 13.32
C THR A 24 0.03 4.69 13.25
N CYS A 25 -0.83 4.74 12.25
CA CYS A 25 -1.79 5.83 12.06
C CYS A 25 -3.05 5.60 12.90
N THR A 26 -3.56 6.66 13.52
CA THR A 26 -4.80 6.61 14.32
C THR A 26 -6.05 6.81 13.49
N ARG A 27 -5.93 7.24 12.23
CA ARG A 27 -7.06 7.60 11.36
C ARG A 27 -7.46 6.49 10.40
N LEU A 28 -6.48 5.81 9.80
CA LEU A 28 -6.72 4.75 8.83
C LEU A 28 -5.55 3.79 8.82
N ALA A 29 -5.84 2.51 8.89
CA ALA A 29 -4.83 1.45 8.80
C ALA A 29 -4.82 0.90 7.39
N VAL A 30 -3.71 1.03 6.67
CA VAL A 30 -3.53 0.57 5.29
C VAL A 30 -2.36 -0.39 5.21
N GLY A 31 -2.54 -1.45 4.45
CA GLY A 31 -1.46 -2.40 4.13
C GLY A 31 -1.36 -2.57 2.62
N ALA A 32 -0.15 -2.79 2.14
CA ALA A 32 0.12 -2.98 0.71
C ALA A 32 1.16 -4.07 0.51
N ILE A 33 0.93 -4.94 -0.47
CA ILE A 33 1.82 -6.03 -0.84
C ILE A 33 2.14 -5.92 -2.33
N LEU A 34 3.42 -5.92 -2.67
CA LEU A 34 3.89 -6.00 -4.05
C LEU A 34 4.18 -7.46 -4.40
N VAL A 35 3.66 -7.89 -5.54
CA VAL A 35 3.74 -9.29 -5.98
C VAL A 35 4.22 -9.36 -7.41
N ARG A 36 5.13 -10.30 -7.70
CA ARG A 36 5.54 -10.64 -9.06
C ARG A 36 5.71 -12.15 -9.14
N ASP A 37 5.12 -12.76 -10.19
CA ASP A 37 5.17 -14.22 -10.40
C ASP A 37 4.67 -14.99 -9.17
N ASN A 38 3.56 -14.54 -8.58
CA ASN A 38 2.95 -15.12 -7.38
C ASN A 38 3.91 -15.17 -6.17
N ARG A 39 4.86 -14.23 -6.12
CA ARG A 39 5.79 -14.10 -4.99
C ARG A 39 5.70 -12.70 -4.43
N ILE A 40 5.59 -12.60 -3.12
CA ILE A 40 5.64 -11.31 -2.43
C ILE A 40 7.07 -10.80 -2.50
N ILE A 41 7.26 -9.64 -3.10
CA ILE A 41 8.60 -9.03 -3.24
C ILE A 41 8.81 -7.90 -2.23
N ALA A 42 7.73 -7.31 -1.73
CA ALA A 42 7.81 -6.26 -0.72
C ALA A 42 6.45 -6.07 -0.07
N GLY A 43 6.45 -5.42 1.08
CA GLY A 43 5.23 -5.03 1.75
C GLY A 43 5.41 -3.71 2.48
N GLY A 44 4.32 -3.04 2.77
CA GLY A 44 4.32 -1.79 3.51
C GLY A 44 3.01 -1.57 4.25
N TYR A 45 3.10 -0.81 5.31
CA TYR A 45 1.94 -0.27 6.02
C TYR A 45 2.17 1.22 6.22
N ASN A 46 1.10 1.97 6.47
CA ASN A 46 1.25 3.39 6.70
C ASN A 46 1.83 3.62 8.09
N GLY A 47 3.01 4.22 8.14
CA GLY A 47 3.75 4.41 9.36
C GLY A 47 4.76 5.52 9.27
N SER A 48 5.23 5.96 10.44
CA SER A 48 6.24 7.02 10.56
C SER A 48 7.58 6.54 10.01
N VAL A 49 8.44 7.50 9.67
CA VAL A 49 9.84 7.21 9.36
C VAL A 49 10.46 6.45 10.53
N SER A 50 11.29 5.45 10.22
CA SER A 50 11.99 4.66 11.24
C SER A 50 12.74 5.57 12.20
N GLY A 51 12.47 5.41 13.49
CA GLY A 51 13.08 6.24 14.54
C GLY A 51 12.28 7.48 14.92
N ASP A 52 11.28 7.87 14.14
CA ASP A 52 10.37 8.95 14.50
C ASP A 52 9.23 8.43 15.37
N VAL A 53 8.52 9.34 16.04
CA VAL A 53 7.37 9.00 16.88
C VAL A 53 6.19 8.50 16.03
N HIS A 54 5.35 7.68 16.62
CA HIS A 54 4.16 7.17 15.98
C HIS A 54 2.93 8.01 16.30
N CYS A 55 1.99 8.10 15.36
CA CYS A 55 0.71 8.74 15.62
C CYS A 55 -0.04 8.10 16.79
N LEU A 56 0.15 6.79 17.00
CA LEU A 56 -0.43 6.07 18.14
C LEU A 56 0.05 6.63 19.47
N ASP A 57 1.26 7.17 19.55
CA ASP A 57 1.86 7.68 20.78
C ASP A 57 1.72 9.19 20.92
N GLU A 58 1.94 9.94 19.84
CA GLU A 58 2.02 11.40 19.85
C GLU A 58 0.86 12.07 19.12
N GLY A 59 -0.03 11.30 18.49
CA GLY A 59 -1.08 11.83 17.62
C GLY A 59 -0.59 12.16 16.22
N CYS A 60 -1.52 12.54 15.36
CA CYS A 60 -1.19 12.92 13.99
C CYS A 60 -0.55 14.32 13.97
N TYR A 61 0.38 14.50 13.02
CA TYR A 61 0.94 15.81 12.72
C TYR A 61 0.16 16.36 11.52
N GLU A 62 -0.82 17.19 11.78
CA GLU A 62 -1.73 17.67 10.74
C GLU A 62 -1.27 18.99 10.14
N VAL A 63 -1.25 19.03 8.79
CA VAL A 63 -1.04 20.25 8.00
C VAL A 63 -2.14 20.27 6.95
N ASP A 64 -2.92 21.34 6.91
CA ASP A 64 -4.04 21.53 5.98
C ASP A 64 -5.02 20.32 5.99
N GLY A 65 -5.31 19.79 7.19
CA GLY A 65 -6.24 18.70 7.39
C GLY A 65 -5.69 17.30 7.05
N HIS A 66 -4.40 17.19 6.72
CA HIS A 66 -3.74 15.93 6.41
C HIS A 66 -2.63 15.64 7.41
N CYS A 67 -2.49 14.37 7.80
CA CYS A 67 -1.36 13.94 8.60
C CYS A 67 -0.12 13.82 7.71
N VAL A 68 0.93 14.55 8.07
CA VAL A 68 2.20 14.53 7.32
C VAL A 68 3.25 13.62 7.97
N ARG A 69 2.92 12.99 9.09
CA ARG A 69 3.85 12.13 9.82
C ARG A 69 4.05 10.78 9.13
N THR A 70 2.98 10.15 8.66
CA THR A 70 3.05 8.80 8.13
C THR A 70 3.41 8.78 6.65
N ILE A 71 4.24 7.81 6.28
CA ILE A 71 4.48 7.43 4.89
C ILE A 71 3.37 6.46 4.50
N HIS A 72 2.78 6.63 3.33
CA HIS A 72 1.71 5.76 2.87
C HIS A 72 2.20 4.32 2.66
N ALA A 73 1.31 3.36 2.84
CA ALA A 73 1.64 1.94 2.72
C ALA A 73 2.25 1.59 1.35
N GLU A 74 1.67 2.14 0.28
CA GLU A 74 2.14 1.91 -1.09
C GLU A 74 3.57 2.42 -1.27
N MET A 75 3.85 3.61 -0.76
CA MET A 75 5.18 4.20 -0.82
C MET A 75 6.17 3.38 -0.01
N ASN A 76 5.81 2.93 1.19
CA ASN A 76 6.66 2.08 2.00
C ASN A 76 7.00 0.75 1.29
N ALA A 77 6.04 0.16 0.59
CA ALA A 77 6.28 -1.06 -0.17
C ALA A 77 7.29 -0.84 -1.29
N VAL A 78 7.14 0.25 -2.06
CA VAL A 78 8.07 0.61 -3.14
C VAL A 78 9.46 0.94 -2.56
N LEU A 79 9.51 1.68 -1.46
CA LEU A 79 10.77 2.01 -0.80
C LEU A 79 11.50 0.78 -0.28
N GLN A 80 10.78 -0.25 0.17
CA GLN A 80 11.39 -1.52 0.55
C GLN A 80 12.08 -2.17 -0.65
N CYS A 81 11.46 -2.15 -1.82
CA CYS A 81 12.10 -2.62 -3.05
C CYS A 81 13.37 -1.82 -3.36
N ALA A 82 13.31 -0.49 -3.23
CA ALA A 82 14.46 0.37 -3.47
C ALA A 82 15.60 0.07 -2.49
N LYS A 83 15.26 -0.12 -1.21
CA LYS A 83 16.25 -0.35 -0.15
C LYS A 83 16.94 -1.70 -0.27
N PHE A 84 16.20 -2.75 -0.66
CA PHE A 84 16.71 -4.11 -0.70
C PHE A 84 17.06 -4.61 -2.10
N GLY A 85 17.03 -3.73 -3.10
CA GLY A 85 17.54 -4.04 -4.44
C GLY A 85 16.61 -4.87 -5.31
N SER A 86 15.31 -4.86 -5.06
CA SER A 86 14.34 -5.54 -5.91
C SER A 86 13.70 -4.55 -6.88
N GLY A 87 13.59 -4.92 -8.16
CA GLY A 87 12.90 -4.10 -9.15
C GLY A 87 11.39 -4.15 -8.96
N THR A 88 10.72 -3.04 -9.27
CA THR A 88 9.26 -2.94 -9.17
C THR A 88 8.55 -3.17 -10.51
N ASP A 89 9.28 -3.08 -11.62
CA ASP A 89 8.68 -3.15 -12.95
C ASP A 89 7.95 -4.48 -13.17
N GLY A 90 6.72 -4.39 -13.67
CA GLY A 90 5.90 -5.56 -13.95
C GLY A 90 5.23 -6.19 -12.73
N ALA A 91 5.44 -5.65 -11.53
CA ALA A 91 4.77 -6.14 -10.33
C ALA A 91 3.32 -5.71 -10.30
N VAL A 92 2.52 -6.38 -9.48
CA VAL A 92 1.16 -5.96 -9.12
C VAL A 92 1.12 -5.59 -7.66
N ILE A 93 0.17 -4.74 -7.27
CA ILE A 93 0.00 -4.35 -5.87
C ILE A 93 -1.37 -4.79 -5.37
N TYR A 94 -1.39 -5.28 -4.13
CA TYR A 94 -2.61 -5.50 -3.36
C TYR A 94 -2.60 -4.51 -2.21
N VAL A 95 -3.58 -3.64 -2.17
CA VAL A 95 -3.68 -2.57 -1.15
C VAL A 95 -5.08 -2.56 -0.56
N THR A 96 -5.19 -2.31 0.73
CA THR A 96 -6.47 -2.39 1.42
C THR A 96 -7.43 -1.26 1.04
N ASP A 97 -6.90 -0.11 0.62
CA ASP A 97 -7.72 1.05 0.23
C ASP A 97 -7.24 1.61 -1.11
N PHE A 98 -8.19 2.16 -1.90
CA PHE A 98 -7.87 2.77 -3.17
C PHE A 98 -6.77 3.81 -2.99
N PRO A 99 -5.69 3.78 -3.81
CA PRO A 99 -4.54 4.66 -3.61
C PRO A 99 -4.89 6.12 -3.89
N CYS A 100 -4.28 7.02 -3.12
CA CYS A 100 -4.39 8.46 -3.39
C CYS A 100 -3.72 8.82 -4.72
N LEU A 101 -3.94 10.05 -5.19
CA LEU A 101 -3.37 10.49 -6.48
C LEU A 101 -1.85 10.38 -6.51
N GLN A 102 -1.16 10.80 -5.44
CA GLN A 102 0.30 10.75 -5.39
C GLN A 102 0.81 9.31 -5.47
N CYS A 103 0.20 8.40 -4.71
CA CYS A 103 0.57 6.99 -4.76
C CYS A 103 0.25 6.38 -6.11
N THR A 104 -0.89 6.73 -6.72
CA THR A 104 -1.25 6.23 -8.06
C THR A 104 -0.19 6.62 -9.10
N LYS A 105 0.24 7.89 -9.10
CA LYS A 105 1.29 8.34 -10.02
C LYS A 105 2.59 7.60 -9.79
N MET A 106 2.98 7.44 -8.53
CA MET A 106 4.20 6.73 -8.16
C MET A 106 4.16 5.27 -8.61
N LEU A 107 3.04 4.57 -8.36
CA LEU A 107 2.89 3.17 -8.73
C LEU A 107 2.96 2.98 -10.24
N LEU A 108 2.28 3.83 -11.00
CA LEU A 108 2.33 3.75 -12.46
C LEU A 108 3.73 3.98 -12.98
N GLN A 109 4.43 4.99 -12.45
CA GLN A 109 5.79 5.32 -12.88
C GLN A 109 6.80 4.25 -12.44
N ALA A 110 6.51 3.53 -11.35
CA ALA A 110 7.34 2.40 -10.90
C ALA A 110 7.15 1.13 -11.73
N GLY A 111 6.24 1.15 -12.70
CA GLY A 111 5.99 0.00 -13.58
C GLY A 111 4.99 -1.01 -13.02
N ILE A 112 4.20 -0.62 -12.03
CA ILE A 112 3.15 -1.48 -11.49
C ILE A 112 2.07 -1.65 -12.55
N LYS A 113 1.80 -2.89 -12.94
CA LYS A 113 0.89 -3.17 -14.06
C LYS A 113 -0.56 -3.39 -13.65
N LYS A 114 -0.83 -3.62 -12.36
CA LYS A 114 -2.17 -3.87 -11.86
C LYS A 114 -2.28 -3.47 -10.40
N ILE A 115 -3.43 -2.88 -10.06
CA ILE A 115 -3.74 -2.50 -8.68
C ILE A 115 -5.01 -3.23 -8.27
N TYR A 116 -4.91 -4.06 -7.24
CA TYR A 116 -6.05 -4.68 -6.58
C TYR A 116 -6.28 -3.95 -5.27
N TYR A 117 -7.51 -3.48 -5.03
CA TYR A 117 -7.84 -2.79 -3.78
C TYR A 117 -9.13 -3.37 -3.20
N LEU A 118 -9.26 -3.26 -1.88
CA LEU A 118 -10.37 -3.85 -1.15
C LEU A 118 -11.50 -2.84 -0.94
N ARG A 119 -11.15 -1.62 -0.53
CA ARG A 119 -12.15 -0.60 -0.17
C ARG A 119 -11.96 0.66 -1.01
N ASN A 120 -13.09 1.25 -1.42
CA ASN A 120 -13.07 2.60 -1.97
C ASN A 120 -12.77 3.59 -0.84
N TYR A 121 -11.89 4.51 -1.12
CA TYR A 121 -11.55 5.63 -0.25
C TYR A 121 -11.50 6.83 -1.19
N HIS A 122 -11.34 8.01 -0.84
CA HIS A 122 -11.33 9.19 -1.73
C HIS A 122 -10.75 8.89 -3.13
N ASN A 123 -11.57 8.27 -4.01
CA ASN A 123 -11.13 7.90 -5.35
C ASN A 123 -11.00 9.18 -6.19
N ASP A 124 -9.81 9.74 -6.21
CA ASP A 124 -9.53 10.98 -6.94
C ASP A 124 -9.83 10.78 -8.43
N PRO A 125 -10.62 11.68 -9.06
CA PRO A 125 -10.99 11.52 -10.48
C PRO A 125 -9.78 11.47 -11.42
N TYR A 126 -8.71 12.19 -11.13
CA TYR A 126 -7.51 12.15 -11.94
C TYR A 126 -6.76 10.84 -11.77
N ALA A 127 -6.71 10.30 -10.53
CA ALA A 127 -6.14 8.96 -10.31
C ALA A 127 -6.89 7.90 -11.12
N VAL A 128 -8.23 7.93 -11.09
CA VAL A 128 -9.07 7.01 -11.89
C VAL A 128 -8.77 7.16 -13.37
N LYS A 129 -8.62 8.39 -13.87
CA LYS A 129 -8.29 8.66 -15.27
C LYS A 129 -6.92 8.07 -15.64
N LEU A 130 -5.92 8.26 -14.80
CA LEU A 130 -4.57 7.72 -15.06
C LEU A 130 -4.57 6.19 -15.13
N LEU A 131 -5.36 5.53 -14.31
CA LEU A 131 -5.45 4.08 -14.30
C LEU A 131 -6.07 3.49 -15.57
N LYS A 132 -6.68 4.32 -16.41
CA LYS A 132 -7.25 3.90 -17.69
C LYS A 132 -6.30 4.08 -18.88
N LEU A 133 -5.10 4.55 -18.67
CA LEU A 133 -4.11 4.72 -19.74
C LEU A 133 -3.61 3.35 -20.31
#